data_cf38a1c3f0b06304a00aaa0f42d97529
#
_entry.id   cf38a1c3f0b06304a00aaa0f42d97529
#
_cell.length_a   1.000
_cell.length_b   1.000
_cell.length_c   1.000
_cell.angle_alpha   90.00
_cell.angle_beta   90.00
_cell.angle_gamma   90.00
#
_symmetry.space_group_name_H-M   'P 1'
#
loop_
_entity.id
_entity.type
_entity.pdbx_description
1 polymer ?
#
loop_
_entity_poly.entity_id
_entity_poly.type
_entity_poly.pdbx_seq_one_letter_code
_entity_poly.pdbx_strand_id
1 'polypeptide(L)'
;MTAPGSRLSALGYGFVVLCVTLLTAWTQPVQSHGSLTTTVLFDREIVRILNQRCVMCHVEGGLSFPLETYEQTWLQGRSMRSSVLRRHMPPWSAVAGYGEFLNDNHLTLRESQFLVSWVEGLGPRNAGKVFLNVIDPKAAATQEIRATTHSNHWLLGEPDLSIHVAIGAQGSGVRRTVVDLGLTAPRQIRALEFMPGDRRHITAAVFSVEGTGQWLGSWTPWHPFVSLPGDAAYRLPARSRVVVDVFYRGTPQSAVGTLGLFFTKAAASRAATDFVLDARPAAGPRTLKGMSRLTADTRVWAIQPEIVPGLSSLEVSARRPDGGIDVLLALVNPSTEWPTPYLLKTPRLLTRGTDLFVVARSFEGQPRQVRVRMSRY
;
A
#
# COMPACT_ATOMS: atom_id res chain seq x y z
N MET A 1 58.30 65.75 52.20
CA MET A 1 57.14 65.61 51.36
C MET A 1 57.12 64.18 50.79
N THR A 2 56.45 63.27 51.42
CA THR A 2 56.43 61.86 51.11
C THR A 2 55.05 61.54 50.51
N ALA A 3 55.03 60.99 49.28
CA ALA A 3 53.80 60.56 48.60
C ALA A 3 53.33 59.21 49.14
N PRO A 4 52.02 58.98 49.27
CA PRO A 4 51.49 57.68 49.71
C PRO A 4 51.38 56.71 48.54
N GLY A 5 52.03 55.58 48.74
CA GLY A 5 51.99 54.44 47.76
C GLY A 5 50.66 53.78 47.70
N SER A 6 50.22 53.46 46.48
CA SER A 6 48.96 52.79 46.08
C SER A 6 49.01 51.33 46.47
N ARG A 7 48.23 50.89 47.46
CA ARG A 7 47.99 49.48 47.83
C ARG A 7 46.64 48.94 47.31
N LEU A 8 46.14 49.49 46.20
CA LEU A 8 44.82 49.14 45.69
C LEU A 8 44.80 48.21 44.46
N SER A 9 45.96 47.78 43.95
CA SER A 9 46.01 47.02 42.70
C SER A 9 46.00 45.48 42.86
N ALA A 10 46.37 44.95 44.04
CA ALA A 10 46.48 43.50 44.19
C ALA A 10 45.09 42.77 44.44
N LEU A 11 44.17 43.48 45.10
CA LEU A 11 42.83 42.90 45.39
C LEU A 11 41.91 42.91 44.17
N GLY A 12 42.06 43.84 43.21
CA GLY A 12 41.27 43.92 41.98
C GLY A 12 41.62 42.83 41.01
N TYR A 13 42.85 42.45 40.85
CA TYR A 13 43.25 41.36 39.95
C TYR A 13 42.82 39.98 40.45
N GLY A 14 42.88 39.75 41.79
CA GLY A 14 42.40 38.49 42.37
C GLY A 14 40.89 38.27 42.16
N PHE A 15 40.10 39.33 42.25
CA PHE A 15 38.64 39.23 42.07
C PHE A 15 38.24 39.04 40.60
N VAL A 16 38.91 39.67 39.65
CA VAL A 16 38.68 39.50 38.20
C VAL A 16 39.09 38.10 37.74
N VAL A 17 40.24 37.58 38.23
CA VAL A 17 40.67 36.21 37.89
C VAL A 17 39.70 35.17 38.48
N LEU A 18 39.22 35.38 39.72
CA LEU A 18 38.22 34.47 40.33
C LEU A 18 36.88 34.51 39.60
N CYS A 19 36.41 35.68 39.15
CA CYS A 19 35.18 35.79 38.35
C CYS A 19 35.31 35.17 36.96
N VAL A 20 36.47 35.30 36.31
CA VAL A 20 36.70 34.67 35.00
C VAL A 20 36.79 33.14 35.12
N THR A 21 37.42 32.62 36.16
CA THR A 21 37.48 31.17 36.40
C THR A 21 36.10 30.57 36.80
N LEU A 22 35.27 31.33 37.54
CA LEU A 22 33.92 30.93 37.87
C LEU A 22 32.98 30.97 36.62
N LEU A 23 33.19 31.93 35.71
CA LEU A 23 32.41 31.99 34.45
C LEU A 23 32.79 30.89 33.46
N THR A 24 34.05 30.46 33.44
CA THR A 24 34.48 29.34 32.57
C THR A 24 34.08 27.95 33.11
N ALA A 25 33.89 27.83 34.44
CA ALA A 25 33.41 26.57 35.04
C ALA A 25 31.95 26.26 34.76
N TRP A 26 31.15 27.25 34.31
CA TRP A 26 29.72 27.05 33.99
C TRP A 26 29.40 26.80 32.51
N THR A 27 30.42 26.85 31.65
CA THR A 27 30.26 26.41 30.25
C THR A 27 30.67 24.94 30.11
N GLN A 28 30.06 24.07 30.90
CA GLN A 28 30.02 22.66 30.52
C GLN A 28 29.24 22.59 29.21
N PRO A 29 29.82 22.06 28.12
CA PRO A 29 29.00 21.78 26.96
C PRO A 29 27.90 20.84 27.44
N VAL A 30 26.65 21.28 27.30
CA VAL A 30 25.50 20.39 27.43
C VAL A 30 25.80 19.24 26.46
N GLN A 31 26.25 18.12 27.01
CA GLN A 31 26.37 16.91 26.21
C GLN A 31 24.93 16.64 25.72
N SER A 32 24.66 17.08 24.50
CA SER A 32 23.48 16.64 23.79
C SER A 32 23.49 15.14 23.92
N HIS A 33 22.40 14.59 24.43
CA HIS A 33 22.14 13.15 24.56
C HIS A 33 22.86 12.41 23.45
N GLY A 34 23.70 11.44 23.84
CA GLY A 34 24.53 10.70 22.89
C GLY A 34 23.68 10.23 21.73
N SER A 35 24.22 10.24 20.54
CA SER A 35 23.54 9.82 19.32
C SER A 35 22.74 8.57 19.62
N LEU A 36 21.41 8.62 19.39
CA LEU A 36 20.54 7.45 19.53
C LEU A 36 21.09 6.35 18.63
N THR A 37 21.82 5.42 19.21
CA THR A 37 22.32 4.26 18.48
C THR A 37 21.20 3.23 18.41
N THR A 38 20.88 2.83 17.19
CA THR A 38 19.92 1.73 16.95
C THR A 38 20.68 0.44 16.66
N THR A 39 20.10 -0.70 17.06
CA THR A 39 20.58 -2.01 16.66
C THR A 39 20.01 -2.45 15.30
N VAL A 40 19.11 -1.65 14.70
CA VAL A 40 18.52 -1.92 13.40
C VAL A 40 19.50 -1.50 12.30
N LEU A 41 19.82 -2.43 11.42
CA LEU A 41 20.83 -2.25 10.38
C LEU A 41 20.19 -2.30 8.98
N PHE A 42 20.76 -1.51 8.05
CA PHE A 42 20.30 -1.54 6.67
C PHE A 42 20.42 -2.93 6.05
N ASP A 43 21.61 -3.51 6.08
CA ASP A 43 21.94 -4.78 5.42
C ASP A 43 21.21 -6.00 6.04
N ARG A 44 20.48 -5.82 7.14
CA ARG A 44 19.78 -6.90 7.85
C ARG A 44 18.26 -6.74 7.87
N GLU A 45 17.73 -5.67 8.45
CA GLU A 45 16.29 -5.46 8.59
C GLU A 45 15.71 -4.61 7.47
N ILE A 46 16.37 -3.48 7.15
CA ILE A 46 15.79 -2.47 6.27
C ILE A 46 15.71 -2.97 4.83
N VAL A 47 16.75 -3.61 4.33
CA VAL A 47 16.78 -4.16 2.95
C VAL A 47 15.64 -5.16 2.71
N ARG A 48 15.27 -5.95 3.73
CA ARG A 48 14.15 -6.92 3.63
C ARG A 48 12.82 -6.21 3.49
N ILE A 49 12.60 -5.17 4.31
CA ILE A 49 11.37 -4.37 4.28
C ILE A 49 11.26 -3.64 2.93
N LEU A 50 12.36 -3.03 2.47
CA LEU A 50 12.39 -2.36 1.18
C LEU A 50 12.04 -3.31 0.03
N ASN A 51 12.65 -4.50 -0.01
CA ASN A 51 12.38 -5.50 -1.04
C ASN A 51 10.92 -5.96 -1.06
N GLN A 52 10.29 -6.05 0.09
CA GLN A 52 8.91 -6.56 0.21
C GLN A 52 7.85 -5.49 0.00
N ARG A 53 8.14 -4.22 0.36
CA ARG A 53 7.12 -3.18 0.51
C ARG A 53 7.33 -1.92 -0.31
N CYS A 54 8.55 -1.64 -0.77
CA CYS A 54 8.91 -0.32 -1.29
C CYS A 54 9.42 -0.33 -2.73
N VAL A 55 10.42 -1.17 -3.04
CA VAL A 55 11.13 -1.14 -4.34
C VAL A 55 10.29 -1.58 -5.54
N MET A 56 9.10 -2.14 -5.31
CA MET A 56 8.16 -2.39 -6.40
C MET A 56 7.64 -1.10 -7.08
N CYS A 57 7.74 0.04 -6.39
CA CYS A 57 7.36 1.36 -6.90
C CYS A 57 8.52 2.36 -6.85
N HIS A 58 9.43 2.23 -5.87
CA HIS A 58 10.54 3.14 -5.63
C HIS A 58 11.80 2.66 -6.37
N VAL A 59 11.75 2.73 -7.69
CA VAL A 59 12.83 2.36 -8.62
C VAL A 59 13.27 3.57 -9.42
N GLU A 60 14.45 3.49 -10.03
CA GLU A 60 14.97 4.56 -10.88
C GLU A 60 14.01 4.90 -12.02
N GLY A 61 13.70 6.19 -12.19
CA GLY A 61 12.72 6.68 -13.15
C GLY A 61 11.26 6.29 -12.84
N GLY A 62 10.97 5.79 -11.65
CA GLY A 62 9.63 5.39 -11.22
C GLY A 62 8.74 6.53 -10.74
N LEU A 63 7.64 6.18 -10.06
CA LEU A 63 6.61 7.12 -9.57
C LEU A 63 7.12 8.11 -8.52
N SER A 64 8.23 7.78 -7.84
CA SER A 64 8.83 8.57 -6.78
C SER A 64 10.34 8.32 -6.75
N PHE A 65 11.03 8.91 -5.76
CA PHE A 65 12.47 8.70 -5.59
C PHE A 65 12.80 7.20 -5.44
N PRO A 66 13.96 6.75 -5.97
CA PRO A 66 14.37 5.36 -5.85
C PRO A 66 14.84 5.01 -4.44
N LEU A 67 14.66 3.74 -4.05
CA LEU A 67 15.12 3.14 -2.79
C LEU A 67 15.89 1.84 -3.06
N GLU A 68 16.64 1.78 -4.16
CA GLU A 68 17.31 0.59 -4.65
C GLU A 68 18.71 0.39 -4.05
N THR A 69 19.27 1.44 -3.42
CA THR A 69 20.58 1.39 -2.75
C THR A 69 20.51 1.93 -1.33
N TYR A 70 21.55 1.64 -0.53
CA TYR A 70 21.70 2.22 0.79
C TYR A 70 21.74 3.75 0.73
N GLU A 71 22.51 4.30 -0.17
CA GLU A 71 22.73 5.75 -0.32
C GLU A 71 21.41 6.45 -0.67
N GLN A 72 20.65 5.92 -1.62
CA GLN A 72 19.32 6.44 -1.99
C GLN A 72 18.37 6.40 -0.79
N THR A 73 18.33 5.29 -0.07
CA THR A 73 17.46 5.11 1.10
C THR A 73 17.86 6.04 2.24
N TRP A 74 19.15 6.19 2.50
CA TRP A 74 19.66 7.06 3.55
C TRP A 74 19.33 8.53 3.29
N LEU A 75 19.50 8.99 2.05
CA LEU A 75 19.13 10.36 1.63
C LEU A 75 17.62 10.64 1.83
N GLN A 76 16.78 9.63 1.64
CA GLN A 76 15.32 9.75 1.75
C GLN A 76 14.78 9.35 3.14
N GLY A 77 15.64 9.03 4.09
CA GLY A 77 15.26 8.50 5.39
C GLY A 77 14.21 9.35 6.10
N ARG A 78 14.37 10.68 6.16
CA ARG A 78 13.39 11.57 6.81
C ARG A 78 12.03 11.57 6.11
N SER A 79 12.02 11.58 4.78
CA SER A 79 10.78 11.51 3.98
C SER A 79 10.08 10.18 4.17
N MET A 80 10.84 9.08 4.14
CA MET A 80 10.35 7.72 4.39
C MET A 80 9.73 7.61 5.78
N ARG A 81 10.44 8.03 6.84
CA ARG A 81 9.94 8.06 8.22
C ARG A 81 8.62 8.82 8.32
N SER A 82 8.56 10.03 7.76
CA SER A 82 7.35 10.85 7.79
C SER A 82 6.16 10.16 7.10
N SER A 83 6.39 9.54 5.94
CA SER A 83 5.35 8.85 5.19
C SER A 83 4.85 7.58 5.88
N VAL A 84 5.76 6.83 6.52
CA VAL A 84 5.42 5.63 7.31
C VAL A 84 4.59 6.01 8.55
N LEU A 85 5.02 7.02 9.31
CA LEU A 85 4.28 7.48 10.50
C LEU A 85 2.88 8.02 10.17
N ARG A 86 2.73 8.68 9.02
CA ARG A 86 1.43 9.16 8.53
C ARG A 86 0.60 8.07 7.84
N ARG A 87 1.13 6.86 7.70
CA ARG A 87 0.50 5.74 6.95
C ARG A 87 0.17 6.10 5.50
N HIS A 88 0.98 6.96 4.87
CA HIS A 88 0.86 7.26 3.44
C HIS A 88 1.55 6.19 2.59
N MET A 89 2.60 5.56 3.13
CA MET A 89 3.37 4.51 2.46
C MET A 89 3.58 3.31 3.40
N PRO A 90 3.48 2.11 2.84
CA PRO A 90 2.98 1.76 1.51
C PRO A 90 1.52 2.19 1.29
N PRO A 91 1.04 2.31 0.03
CA PRO A 91 -0.33 2.74 -0.27
C PRO A 91 -1.35 1.63 0.07
N TRP A 92 -1.66 1.52 1.35
CA TRP A 92 -2.60 0.54 1.89
C TRP A 92 -3.49 1.19 2.95
N SER A 93 -4.80 1.15 2.74
CA SER A 93 -5.76 1.87 3.57
C SER A 93 -6.54 0.97 4.53
N ALA A 94 -6.50 -0.36 4.37
CA ALA A 94 -7.21 -1.26 5.28
C ALA A 94 -6.54 -1.26 6.67
N VAL A 95 -7.39 -1.16 7.68
CA VAL A 95 -6.99 -1.17 9.09
C VAL A 95 -6.65 -2.61 9.50
N ALA A 96 -5.48 -2.80 10.07
CA ALA A 96 -5.06 -4.12 10.58
C ALA A 96 -6.06 -4.65 11.63
N GLY A 97 -6.35 -5.95 11.57
CA GLY A 97 -7.30 -6.60 12.46
C GLY A 97 -8.75 -6.65 11.94
N TYR A 98 -9.06 -5.94 10.86
CA TYR A 98 -10.36 -5.99 10.20
C TYR A 98 -10.23 -6.58 8.80
N GLY A 99 -10.41 -7.88 8.69
CA GLY A 99 -10.16 -8.65 7.48
C GLY A 99 -8.71 -9.13 7.37
N GLU A 100 -8.52 -10.22 6.65
CA GLU A 100 -7.20 -10.72 6.22
C GLU A 100 -7.21 -10.81 4.71
N PHE A 101 -6.19 -10.22 4.06
CA PHE A 101 -6.16 -10.06 2.62
C PHE A 101 -4.95 -10.73 1.98
N LEU A 102 -5.15 -11.37 0.82
CA LEU A 102 -4.07 -11.99 0.03
C LEU A 102 -3.10 -10.94 -0.52
N ASN A 103 -3.63 -9.80 -0.90
CA ASN A 103 -2.89 -8.70 -1.51
C ASN A 103 -2.48 -7.62 -0.50
N ASP A 104 -2.29 -8.01 0.75
CA ASP A 104 -1.94 -7.09 1.84
C ASP A 104 -0.56 -6.45 1.63
N ASN A 105 -0.53 -5.13 1.70
CA ASN A 105 0.68 -4.32 1.57
C ASN A 105 0.92 -3.39 2.78
N HIS A 106 0.29 -3.64 3.93
CA HIS A 106 0.55 -2.82 5.11
C HIS A 106 1.92 -3.14 5.72
N LEU A 107 2.52 -2.15 6.36
CA LEU A 107 3.65 -2.39 7.26
C LEU A 107 3.14 -2.94 8.59
N THR A 108 3.72 -4.02 9.04
CA THR A 108 3.51 -4.49 10.42
C THR A 108 4.05 -3.43 11.40
N LEU A 109 3.56 -3.47 12.63
CA LEU A 109 4.08 -2.59 13.69
C LEU A 109 5.60 -2.70 13.81
N ARG A 110 6.13 -3.93 13.74
CA ARG A 110 7.57 -4.20 13.82
C ARG A 110 8.36 -3.62 12.64
N GLU A 111 7.87 -3.78 11.41
CA GLU A 111 8.50 -3.18 10.22
C GLU A 111 8.51 -1.65 10.32
N SER A 112 7.40 -1.05 10.75
CA SER A 112 7.32 0.40 10.98
C SER A 112 8.31 0.87 12.05
N GLN A 113 8.41 0.16 13.17
CA GLN A 113 9.37 0.45 14.22
C GLN A 113 10.81 0.34 13.74
N PHE A 114 11.13 -0.67 12.93
CA PHE A 114 12.48 -0.82 12.36
C PHE A 114 12.83 0.35 11.45
N LEU A 115 11.94 0.73 10.53
CA LEU A 115 12.17 1.87 9.64
C LEU A 115 12.38 3.17 10.42
N VAL A 116 11.52 3.46 11.39
CA VAL A 116 11.62 4.67 12.22
C VAL A 116 12.89 4.67 13.06
N SER A 117 13.17 3.56 13.77
CA SER A 117 14.36 3.41 14.62
C SER A 117 15.65 3.50 13.80
N TRP A 118 15.69 2.95 12.60
CA TRP A 118 16.85 3.06 11.71
C TRP A 118 17.13 4.50 11.32
N VAL A 119 16.12 5.25 10.91
CA VAL A 119 16.26 6.66 10.52
C VAL A 119 16.69 7.52 11.71
N GLU A 120 16.09 7.33 12.88
CA GLU A 120 16.41 8.07 14.10
C GLU A 120 17.80 7.71 14.66
N GLY A 121 18.24 6.47 14.42
CA GLY A 121 19.58 5.99 14.75
C GLY A 121 20.65 6.35 13.71
N LEU A 122 20.40 7.34 12.85
CA LEU A 122 21.34 7.85 11.83
C LEU A 122 21.63 6.84 10.69
N GLY A 123 20.77 5.87 10.49
CA GLY A 123 20.81 4.98 9.34
C GLY A 123 22.03 4.06 9.25
N PRO A 124 22.43 3.31 10.28
CA PRO A 124 23.62 2.46 10.19
C PRO A 124 23.49 1.39 9.11
N ARG A 125 24.55 1.21 8.31
CA ARG A 125 24.55 0.25 7.21
C ARG A 125 24.72 -1.18 7.72
N ASN A 126 25.79 -1.41 8.49
CA ASN A 126 26.14 -2.73 9.03
C ASN A 126 26.72 -2.60 10.45
N ALA A 127 26.90 -3.74 11.12
CA ALA A 127 27.35 -3.78 12.51
C ALA A 127 28.82 -3.37 12.72
N GLY A 128 29.62 -3.25 11.67
CA GLY A 128 31.06 -3.09 11.81
C GLY A 128 31.73 -4.27 12.54
N LYS A 129 33.01 -4.15 12.85
CA LYS A 129 33.77 -5.23 13.53
C LYS A 129 33.40 -5.42 15.01
N VAL A 130 32.77 -4.42 15.65
CA VAL A 130 32.53 -4.40 17.11
C VAL A 130 31.36 -5.30 17.54
N PHE A 131 30.43 -5.61 16.63
CA PHE A 131 29.20 -6.37 16.94
C PHE A 131 29.23 -7.84 16.46
N LEU A 132 30.31 -8.30 15.87
CA LEU A 132 30.44 -9.65 15.34
C LEU A 132 30.33 -10.76 16.40
N ASN A 133 30.47 -10.45 17.68
CA ASN A 133 30.34 -11.43 18.76
C ASN A 133 28.90 -11.80 19.14
N VAL A 134 27.89 -11.12 18.59
CA VAL A 134 26.47 -11.30 18.94
C VAL A 134 25.63 -11.76 17.74
N ILE A 135 26.16 -11.72 16.53
CA ILE A 135 25.41 -12.01 15.30
C ILE A 135 26.06 -13.20 14.57
N ASP A 136 25.25 -14.21 14.29
CA ASP A 136 25.64 -15.32 13.43
C ASP A 136 26.20 -14.77 12.11
N PRO A 137 27.49 -15.01 11.77
CA PRO A 137 28.10 -14.53 10.54
C PRO A 137 27.39 -15.00 9.27
N LYS A 138 26.67 -16.15 9.34
CA LYS A 138 25.85 -16.65 8.23
C LYS A 138 24.56 -15.85 8.01
N ALA A 139 24.07 -15.13 9.03
CA ALA A 139 22.93 -14.23 8.90
C ALA A 139 23.32 -12.85 8.34
N ALA A 140 24.60 -12.52 8.31
CA ALA A 140 25.14 -11.25 7.83
C ALA A 140 25.49 -11.28 6.33
N ALA A 141 25.01 -12.27 5.57
CA ALA A 141 25.11 -12.23 4.12
C ALA A 141 24.39 -10.98 3.62
N THR A 142 25.13 -10.05 3.07
CA THR A 142 24.66 -8.78 2.50
C THR A 142 23.50 -9.08 1.55
N GLN A 143 22.28 -8.76 1.98
CA GLN A 143 21.13 -8.87 1.11
C GLN A 143 21.16 -7.65 0.19
N GLU A 144 21.31 -7.89 -1.08
CA GLU A 144 21.14 -6.84 -2.09
C GLU A 144 19.67 -6.46 -2.19
N ILE A 145 19.41 -5.17 -2.41
CA ILE A 145 18.08 -4.72 -2.79
C ILE A 145 17.79 -5.31 -4.16
N ARG A 146 16.81 -6.17 -4.23
CA ARG A 146 16.36 -6.77 -5.47
C ARG A 146 15.07 -6.08 -5.89
N ALA A 147 15.11 -5.34 -6.98
CA ALA A 147 13.91 -4.91 -7.69
C ALA A 147 13.25 -6.15 -8.34
N THR A 148 12.71 -7.05 -7.52
CA THR A 148 12.17 -8.36 -7.97
C THR A 148 10.92 -8.26 -8.84
N THR A 149 10.46 -7.05 -9.14
CA THR A 149 9.17 -6.81 -9.78
C THR A 149 9.26 -6.49 -11.27
N HIS A 150 10.43 -6.58 -11.86
CA HIS A 150 10.62 -6.35 -13.30
C HIS A 150 10.67 -7.66 -14.10
N SER A 151 9.94 -8.68 -13.66
CA SER A 151 9.81 -9.89 -14.45
C SER A 151 8.92 -9.60 -15.67
N ASN A 152 9.49 -9.72 -16.85
CA ASN A 152 8.76 -9.72 -18.12
C ASN A 152 8.14 -11.10 -18.42
N HIS A 153 7.84 -11.88 -17.38
CA HIS A 153 7.24 -13.20 -17.50
C HIS A 153 6.00 -13.31 -16.61
N TRP A 154 5.08 -14.15 -17.02
CA TRP A 154 3.84 -14.43 -16.31
C TRP A 154 4.12 -15.17 -15.00
N LEU A 155 3.56 -14.68 -13.90
CA LEU A 155 3.69 -15.33 -12.59
C LEU A 155 2.81 -16.56 -12.46
N LEU A 156 1.67 -16.57 -13.18
CA LEU A 156 0.75 -17.71 -13.21
C LEU A 156 1.06 -18.74 -14.32
N GLY A 157 2.20 -18.57 -15.03
CA GLY A 157 2.55 -19.33 -16.21
C GLY A 157 1.95 -18.73 -17.49
N GLU A 158 2.07 -19.42 -18.64
CA GLU A 158 1.55 -18.92 -19.91
C GLU A 158 0.03 -18.82 -19.87
N PRO A 159 -0.57 -17.66 -20.21
CA PRO A 159 -2.01 -17.49 -20.26
C PRO A 159 -2.61 -18.21 -21.49
N ASP A 160 -3.85 -18.64 -21.34
CA ASP A 160 -4.61 -19.24 -22.45
C ASP A 160 -4.98 -18.20 -23.52
N LEU A 161 -5.04 -16.92 -23.16
CA LEU A 161 -5.30 -15.80 -24.05
C LEU A 161 -4.52 -14.58 -23.60
N SER A 162 -3.70 -14.02 -24.50
CA SER A 162 -2.95 -12.78 -24.30
C SER A 162 -3.45 -11.68 -25.22
N ILE A 163 -3.72 -10.50 -24.68
CA ILE A 163 -4.25 -9.37 -25.43
C ILE A 163 -3.46 -8.11 -25.12
N HIS A 164 -3.04 -7.40 -26.16
CA HIS A 164 -2.41 -6.11 -26.01
C HIS A 164 -3.43 -5.03 -25.65
N VAL A 165 -3.10 -4.25 -24.64
CA VAL A 165 -3.92 -3.14 -24.14
C VAL A 165 -3.17 -1.85 -24.41
N ALA A 166 -3.73 -1.01 -25.27
CA ALA A 166 -3.20 0.33 -25.50
C ALA A 166 -3.39 1.19 -24.24
N ILE A 167 -2.29 1.57 -23.62
CA ILE A 167 -2.28 2.36 -22.37
C ILE A 167 -2.25 3.86 -22.70
N GLY A 168 -1.82 4.25 -23.86
CA GLY A 168 -1.63 5.61 -24.41
C GLY A 168 -1.71 6.75 -23.38
N ALA A 169 -0.69 7.59 -23.27
CA ALA A 169 -0.59 8.51 -22.17
C ALA A 169 -0.45 9.96 -22.59
N GLN A 170 -1.26 10.81 -21.98
CA GLN A 170 -0.98 12.23 -21.83
C GLN A 170 -1.41 12.66 -20.42
N GLY A 171 -0.43 13.04 -19.59
CA GLY A 171 -0.67 13.54 -18.23
C GLY A 171 -0.96 12.45 -17.18
N SER A 172 -1.36 12.85 -15.99
CA SER A 172 -1.75 11.97 -14.88
C SER A 172 -3.25 11.76 -14.86
N GLY A 173 -3.71 10.60 -14.33
CA GLY A 173 -5.13 10.32 -14.15
C GLY A 173 -5.55 8.91 -14.50
N VAL A 174 -6.78 8.76 -14.97
CA VAL A 174 -7.35 7.48 -15.38
C VAL A 174 -7.60 7.49 -16.88
N ARG A 175 -7.16 6.43 -17.55
CA ARG A 175 -7.51 6.18 -18.95
C ARG A 175 -8.32 4.92 -19.09
N ARG A 176 -9.46 5.07 -19.73
CA ARG A 176 -10.34 3.96 -20.08
C ARG A 176 -10.10 3.53 -21.52
N THR A 177 -9.90 2.23 -21.70
CA THR A 177 -9.81 1.56 -23.00
C THR A 177 -10.76 0.37 -22.99
N VAL A 178 -11.33 0.03 -24.15
CA VAL A 178 -12.13 -1.18 -24.32
C VAL A 178 -11.40 -2.11 -25.27
N VAL A 179 -11.25 -3.37 -24.85
CA VAL A 179 -10.51 -4.39 -25.57
C VAL A 179 -11.44 -5.53 -25.94
N ASP A 180 -11.46 -5.92 -27.20
CA ASP A 180 -12.18 -7.11 -27.65
C ASP A 180 -11.36 -8.36 -27.31
N LEU A 181 -11.97 -9.33 -26.65
CA LEU A 181 -11.31 -10.58 -26.29
C LEU A 181 -11.21 -11.58 -27.45
N GLY A 182 -11.87 -11.33 -28.57
CA GLY A 182 -11.89 -12.25 -29.72
C GLY A 182 -12.54 -13.60 -29.43
N LEU A 183 -13.37 -13.72 -28.38
CA LEU A 183 -14.00 -14.97 -28.00
C LEU A 183 -15.08 -15.36 -28.97
N THR A 184 -14.89 -16.48 -29.67
CA THR A 184 -15.91 -17.06 -30.61
C THR A 184 -16.96 -17.90 -29.89
N ALA A 185 -16.66 -18.38 -28.68
CA ALA A 185 -17.53 -19.18 -27.82
C ALA A 185 -17.43 -18.71 -26.37
N PRO A 186 -18.44 -19.02 -25.51
CA PRO A 186 -18.37 -18.73 -24.10
C PRO A 186 -17.14 -19.39 -23.44
N ARG A 187 -16.47 -18.67 -22.53
CA ARG A 187 -15.34 -19.16 -21.76
C ARG A 187 -15.55 -18.92 -20.27
N GLN A 188 -14.86 -19.71 -19.45
CA GLN A 188 -14.81 -19.54 -18.02
C GLN A 188 -13.39 -19.14 -17.62
N ILE A 189 -13.25 -17.96 -16.98
CA ILE A 189 -11.98 -17.39 -16.54
C ILE A 189 -11.79 -17.69 -15.06
N ARG A 190 -10.67 -18.34 -14.72
CA ARG A 190 -10.25 -18.62 -13.33
C ARG A 190 -9.25 -17.63 -12.78
N ALA A 191 -8.51 -16.95 -13.64
CA ALA A 191 -7.50 -15.96 -13.23
C ALA A 191 -7.24 -14.95 -14.34
N LEU A 192 -6.71 -13.79 -13.91
CA LEU A 192 -6.27 -12.70 -14.76
C LEU A 192 -4.94 -12.19 -14.23
N GLU A 193 -3.99 -11.93 -15.13
CA GLU A 193 -2.73 -11.28 -14.85
C GLU A 193 -2.49 -10.16 -15.85
N PHE A 194 -1.90 -9.06 -15.40
CA PHE A 194 -1.59 -7.94 -16.27
C PHE A 194 -0.12 -7.57 -16.18
N MET A 195 0.53 -7.46 -17.33
CA MET A 195 1.88 -6.94 -17.47
C MET A 195 1.83 -5.56 -18.11
N PRO A 196 1.94 -4.46 -17.35
CA PRO A 196 2.09 -3.14 -17.93
C PRO A 196 3.46 -3.03 -18.60
N GLY A 197 3.53 -2.48 -19.80
CA GLY A 197 4.80 -2.31 -20.51
C GLY A 197 5.76 -1.35 -19.79
N ASP A 198 5.22 -0.33 -19.13
CA ASP A 198 5.98 0.59 -18.28
C ASP A 198 5.32 0.68 -16.89
N ARG A 199 5.88 -0.04 -15.92
CA ARG A 199 5.38 -0.07 -14.53
C ARG A 199 5.64 1.21 -13.75
N ARG A 200 6.62 1.99 -14.19
CA ARG A 200 7.14 3.13 -13.42
C ARG A 200 6.12 4.24 -13.23
N HIS A 201 5.12 4.29 -14.07
CA HIS A 201 4.11 5.35 -14.08
C HIS A 201 2.69 4.85 -13.81
N ILE A 202 2.48 3.54 -13.68
CA ILE A 202 1.15 2.94 -13.48
C ILE A 202 0.96 2.62 -12.00
N THR A 203 -0.10 3.17 -11.40
CA THR A 203 -0.46 2.92 -10.01
C THR A 203 -1.42 1.75 -9.86
N ALA A 204 -2.33 1.55 -10.82
CA ALA A 204 -3.26 0.42 -10.85
C ALA A 204 -3.84 0.22 -12.24
N ALA A 205 -4.40 -0.97 -12.48
CA ALA A 205 -5.32 -1.23 -13.58
C ALA A 205 -6.51 -2.03 -13.08
N VAL A 206 -7.71 -1.70 -13.55
CA VAL A 206 -8.97 -2.36 -13.17
C VAL A 206 -9.64 -2.90 -14.42
N PHE A 207 -10.08 -4.15 -14.38
CA PHE A 207 -10.65 -4.88 -15.49
C PHE A 207 -12.10 -5.24 -15.19
N SER A 208 -13.00 -4.87 -16.09
CA SER A 208 -14.44 -5.21 -15.97
C SER A 208 -15.05 -5.55 -17.31
N VAL A 209 -16.11 -6.34 -17.32
CA VAL A 209 -16.84 -6.71 -18.52
C VAL A 209 -17.65 -5.50 -19.01
N GLU A 210 -17.49 -5.15 -20.30
CA GLU A 210 -18.28 -4.08 -20.91
C GLU A 210 -19.78 -4.42 -20.86
N GLY A 211 -20.61 -3.43 -20.61
CA GLY A 211 -22.07 -3.55 -20.53
C GLY A 211 -22.57 -4.01 -19.15
N THR A 212 -22.00 -5.06 -18.57
CA THR A 212 -22.43 -5.54 -17.23
C THR A 212 -21.66 -4.85 -16.09
N GLY A 213 -20.46 -4.37 -16.37
CA GLY A 213 -19.57 -3.85 -15.35
C GLY A 213 -19.07 -4.90 -14.36
N GLN A 214 -19.25 -6.20 -14.62
CA GLN A 214 -18.72 -7.26 -13.77
C GLN A 214 -17.21 -7.11 -13.63
N TRP A 215 -16.72 -7.02 -12.40
CA TRP A 215 -15.29 -6.94 -12.14
C TRP A 215 -14.62 -8.29 -12.40
N LEU A 216 -13.53 -8.27 -13.13
CA LEU A 216 -12.73 -9.47 -13.45
C LEU A 216 -11.45 -9.54 -12.64
N GLY A 217 -10.92 -8.40 -12.25
CA GLY A 217 -9.68 -8.32 -11.54
C GLY A 217 -9.09 -6.91 -11.53
N SER A 218 -7.97 -6.78 -10.85
CA SER A 218 -7.17 -5.55 -10.82
C SER A 218 -5.69 -5.91 -10.77
N TRP A 219 -4.88 -5.01 -11.25
CA TRP A 219 -3.43 -5.03 -11.11
C TRP A 219 -2.99 -3.91 -10.18
N THR A 220 -2.08 -4.21 -9.28
CA THR A 220 -1.33 -3.23 -8.51
C THR A 220 0.14 -3.63 -8.52
N PRO A 221 1.10 -2.72 -8.29
CA PRO A 221 2.52 -3.05 -8.28
C PRO A 221 2.89 -4.19 -7.31
N TRP A 222 2.17 -4.33 -6.21
CA TRP A 222 2.40 -5.37 -5.19
C TRP A 222 1.53 -6.63 -5.36
N HIS A 223 0.56 -6.61 -6.27
CA HIS A 223 -0.31 -7.76 -6.55
C HIS A 223 -0.74 -7.76 -8.03
N PRO A 224 0.05 -8.37 -8.93
CA PRO A 224 -0.11 -8.20 -10.37
C PRO A 224 -1.15 -9.12 -11.01
N PHE A 225 -1.79 -10.00 -10.27
CA PHE A 225 -2.80 -10.93 -10.77
C PHE A 225 -3.99 -11.05 -9.81
N VAL A 226 -5.10 -11.59 -10.32
CA VAL A 226 -6.22 -12.04 -9.51
C VAL A 226 -6.55 -13.48 -9.91
N SER A 227 -6.57 -14.39 -8.93
CA SER A 227 -7.00 -15.76 -9.10
C SER A 227 -8.23 -16.03 -8.24
N LEU A 228 -9.28 -16.60 -8.84
CA LEU A 228 -10.48 -16.94 -8.12
C LEU A 228 -10.26 -18.14 -7.19
N PRO A 229 -10.89 -18.18 -6.02
CA PRO A 229 -10.67 -19.25 -5.06
C PRO A 229 -11.34 -20.56 -5.50
N GLY A 230 -10.63 -21.66 -5.27
CA GLY A 230 -11.13 -23.01 -5.53
C GLY A 230 -11.45 -23.25 -6.99
N ASP A 231 -12.66 -23.72 -7.27
CA ASP A 231 -13.20 -24.03 -8.58
C ASP A 231 -14.17 -22.93 -9.10
N ALA A 232 -14.10 -21.73 -8.53
CA ALA A 232 -14.90 -20.61 -8.99
C ALA A 232 -14.34 -20.01 -10.29
N ALA A 233 -15.22 -19.56 -11.17
CA ALA A 233 -14.85 -18.89 -12.40
C ALA A 233 -15.88 -17.84 -12.83
N TYR A 234 -15.42 -16.80 -13.50
CA TYR A 234 -16.28 -15.89 -14.23
C TYR A 234 -16.68 -16.49 -15.57
N ARG A 235 -17.94 -16.40 -15.91
CA ARG A 235 -18.43 -16.81 -17.23
C ARG A 235 -18.47 -15.61 -18.17
N LEU A 236 -17.71 -15.67 -19.25
CA LEU A 236 -17.74 -14.71 -20.33
C LEU A 236 -18.47 -15.25 -21.53
N PRO A 237 -19.51 -14.58 -22.03
CA PRO A 237 -20.13 -14.89 -23.31
C PRO A 237 -19.16 -14.79 -24.49
N ALA A 238 -19.53 -15.35 -25.64
CA ALA A 238 -18.84 -15.04 -26.88
C ALA A 238 -18.91 -13.52 -27.17
N ARG A 239 -17.90 -13.00 -27.87
CA ARG A 239 -17.75 -11.57 -28.22
C ARG A 239 -17.69 -10.63 -26.99
N SER A 240 -17.28 -11.15 -25.84
CA SER A 240 -17.08 -10.32 -24.65
C SER A 240 -15.96 -9.30 -24.88
N ARG A 241 -16.21 -8.08 -24.42
CA ARG A 241 -15.22 -6.99 -24.39
C ARG A 241 -14.93 -6.60 -22.95
N VAL A 242 -13.69 -6.22 -22.69
CA VAL A 242 -13.22 -5.81 -21.37
C VAL A 242 -12.92 -4.31 -21.37
N VAL A 243 -13.49 -3.62 -20.40
CA VAL A 243 -13.12 -2.26 -20.04
C VAL A 243 -11.89 -2.33 -19.17
N VAL A 244 -10.84 -1.61 -19.55
CA VAL A 244 -9.58 -1.49 -18.81
C VAL A 244 -9.42 -0.04 -18.39
N ASP A 245 -9.51 0.20 -17.09
CA ASP A 245 -9.22 1.50 -16.48
C ASP A 245 -7.78 1.47 -15.93
N VAL A 246 -6.87 2.21 -16.56
CA VAL A 246 -5.48 2.33 -16.13
C VAL A 246 -5.29 3.64 -15.40
N PHE A 247 -4.76 3.57 -14.18
CA PHE A 247 -4.43 4.69 -13.31
C PHE A 247 -2.93 4.96 -13.40
N TYR A 248 -2.54 6.21 -13.66
CA TYR A 248 -1.13 6.54 -13.82
C TYR A 248 -0.78 7.95 -13.35
N ARG A 249 0.52 8.15 -13.05
CA ARG A 249 1.15 9.43 -12.72
C ARG A 249 2.29 9.69 -13.70
N GLY A 250 2.31 10.88 -14.27
CA GLY A 250 3.31 11.21 -15.29
C GLY A 250 2.97 10.58 -16.65
N THR A 251 3.95 10.52 -17.53
CA THR A 251 3.78 10.03 -18.91
C THR A 251 4.53 8.72 -19.09
N PRO A 252 3.83 7.57 -19.23
CA PRO A 252 4.50 6.29 -19.48
C PRO A 252 5.27 6.31 -20.81
N GLN A 253 6.46 5.72 -20.81
CA GLN A 253 7.30 5.60 -22.02
C GLN A 253 6.76 4.53 -22.97
N SER A 254 6.17 3.45 -22.43
CA SER A 254 5.51 2.42 -23.22
C SER A 254 4.00 2.60 -23.17
N ALA A 255 3.38 2.62 -24.32
CA ALA A 255 1.94 2.80 -24.48
C ALA A 255 1.17 1.48 -24.55
N VAL A 256 1.79 0.35 -24.28
CA VAL A 256 1.17 -0.99 -24.42
C VAL A 256 1.45 -1.84 -23.20
N GLY A 257 0.39 -2.37 -22.61
CA GLY A 257 0.44 -3.47 -21.63
C GLY A 257 -0.09 -4.76 -22.26
N THR A 258 0.03 -5.89 -21.54
CA THR A 258 -0.51 -7.17 -21.98
C THR A 258 -1.39 -7.75 -20.86
N LEU A 259 -2.65 -8.06 -21.22
CA LEU A 259 -3.61 -8.74 -20.36
C LEU A 259 -3.57 -10.23 -20.67
N GLY A 260 -3.26 -11.04 -19.66
CA GLY A 260 -3.33 -12.50 -19.71
C GLY A 260 -4.59 -13.02 -19.03
N LEU A 261 -5.33 -13.89 -19.72
CA LEU A 261 -6.51 -14.58 -19.18
C LEU A 261 -6.25 -16.08 -19.09
N PHE A 262 -6.62 -16.67 -17.96
CA PHE A 262 -6.46 -18.08 -17.68
C PHE A 262 -7.83 -18.74 -17.59
N PHE A 263 -8.09 -19.66 -18.49
CA PHE A 263 -9.37 -20.36 -18.54
C PHE A 263 -9.37 -21.59 -17.62
N THR A 264 -10.58 -22.05 -17.29
CA THR A 264 -10.74 -23.33 -16.60
C THR A 264 -10.49 -24.48 -17.58
N LYS A 265 -9.79 -25.54 -17.12
CA LYS A 265 -9.57 -26.77 -17.92
C LYS A 265 -10.82 -27.66 -17.96
N ALA A 266 -11.63 -27.60 -16.91
CA ALA A 266 -12.92 -28.27 -16.82
C ALA A 266 -13.99 -27.22 -16.48
N ALA A 267 -15.27 -27.58 -16.66
CA ALA A 267 -16.36 -26.69 -16.26
C ALA A 267 -16.27 -26.37 -14.77
N ALA A 268 -16.18 -25.07 -14.43
CA ALA A 268 -16.21 -24.65 -13.04
C ALA A 268 -17.57 -24.97 -12.42
N SER A 269 -17.56 -25.52 -11.21
CA SER A 269 -18.79 -25.86 -10.50
C SER A 269 -19.47 -24.64 -9.90
N ARG A 270 -18.73 -23.53 -9.74
CA ARG A 270 -19.20 -22.30 -9.09
C ARG A 270 -19.03 -21.10 -10.01
N ALA A 271 -20.14 -20.43 -10.30
CA ALA A 271 -20.13 -19.20 -11.06
C ALA A 271 -19.83 -18.02 -10.13
N ALA A 272 -18.75 -17.31 -10.41
CA ALA A 272 -18.44 -16.06 -9.73
C ALA A 272 -19.30 -14.92 -10.31
N THR A 273 -19.86 -14.10 -9.41
CA THR A 273 -20.68 -12.94 -9.74
C THR A 273 -20.37 -11.80 -8.78
N ASP A 274 -20.83 -10.60 -9.13
CA ASP A 274 -20.71 -9.43 -8.27
C ASP A 274 -22.09 -8.93 -7.84
N PHE A 275 -22.12 -8.25 -6.70
CA PHE A 275 -23.21 -7.36 -6.32
C PHE A 275 -22.66 -6.06 -5.75
N VAL A 276 -23.46 -5.01 -5.78
CA VAL A 276 -23.03 -3.67 -5.37
C VAL A 276 -23.86 -3.23 -4.17
N LEU A 277 -23.16 -2.73 -3.15
CA LEU A 277 -23.73 -2.02 -2.01
C LEU A 277 -23.60 -0.53 -2.26
N ASP A 278 -24.70 0.19 -2.27
CA ASP A 278 -24.75 1.63 -2.44
C ASP A 278 -24.91 2.33 -1.09
N ALA A 279 -23.94 3.17 -0.71
CA ALA A 279 -24.08 4.08 0.42
C ALA A 279 -24.43 5.48 -0.09
N ARG A 280 -25.50 6.05 0.48
CA ARG A 280 -26.04 7.38 0.16
C ARG A 280 -26.04 8.28 1.38
N PRO A 281 -26.12 9.61 1.20
CA PRO A 281 -26.21 10.55 2.30
C PRO A 281 -27.27 10.14 3.32
N ALA A 282 -26.85 10.06 4.58
CA ALA A 282 -27.71 9.76 5.74
C ALA A 282 -27.83 10.98 6.65
N ALA A 283 -28.67 10.88 7.68
CA ALA A 283 -28.80 11.93 8.68
C ALA A 283 -27.42 12.28 9.28
N GLY A 284 -27.09 13.56 9.27
CA GLY A 284 -25.82 14.12 9.70
C GLY A 284 -24.89 14.47 8.52
N PRO A 285 -24.10 15.54 8.69
CA PRO A 285 -23.14 15.95 7.68
C PRO A 285 -22.04 14.90 7.54
N ARG A 286 -21.61 14.66 6.31
CA ARG A 286 -20.42 13.85 6.00
C ARG A 286 -20.54 12.34 6.20
N THR A 287 -21.74 11.80 6.42
CA THR A 287 -21.95 10.36 6.59
C THR A 287 -22.83 9.81 5.49
N LEU A 288 -22.37 8.73 4.84
CA LEU A 288 -23.16 7.95 3.90
C LEU A 288 -23.38 6.56 4.51
N LYS A 289 -24.59 6.01 4.30
CA LYS A 289 -24.93 4.67 4.76
C LYS A 289 -25.64 3.89 3.67
N GLY A 290 -25.37 2.59 3.64
CA GLY A 290 -26.06 1.63 2.79
C GLY A 290 -26.30 0.33 3.52
N MET A 291 -27.36 -0.36 3.15
CA MET A 291 -27.70 -1.67 3.70
C MET A 291 -28.29 -2.55 2.60
N SER A 292 -27.97 -3.85 2.65
CA SER A 292 -28.61 -4.87 1.83
C SER A 292 -28.70 -6.17 2.60
N ARG A 293 -29.85 -6.85 2.51
CA ARG A 293 -30.05 -8.17 3.13
C ARG A 293 -29.79 -9.29 2.12
N LEU A 294 -29.00 -10.26 2.55
CA LEU A 294 -28.75 -11.44 1.74
C LEU A 294 -29.97 -12.37 1.68
N THR A 295 -30.36 -12.74 0.47
CA THR A 295 -31.49 -13.65 0.20
C THR A 295 -31.08 -15.10 0.10
N ALA A 296 -29.78 -15.38 0.01
CA ALA A 296 -29.18 -16.72 -0.06
C ALA A 296 -27.82 -16.73 0.63
N ASP A 297 -27.36 -17.93 0.98
CA ASP A 297 -25.98 -18.14 1.44
C ASP A 297 -25.01 -17.67 0.35
N THR A 298 -24.00 -16.93 0.75
CA THR A 298 -23.11 -16.22 -0.17
C THR A 298 -21.67 -16.34 0.32
N ARG A 299 -20.78 -16.81 -0.54
CA ARG A 299 -19.33 -16.80 -0.25
C ARG A 299 -18.70 -15.58 -0.90
N VAL A 300 -18.35 -14.59 -0.08
CA VAL A 300 -17.63 -13.38 -0.51
C VAL A 300 -16.14 -13.67 -0.49
N TRP A 301 -15.43 -13.33 -1.57
CA TRP A 301 -13.99 -13.52 -1.69
C TRP A 301 -13.22 -12.24 -2.00
N ALA A 302 -13.89 -11.19 -2.51
CA ALA A 302 -13.25 -9.90 -2.74
C ALA A 302 -14.22 -8.76 -2.46
N ILE A 303 -13.67 -7.64 -1.98
CA ILE A 303 -14.38 -6.40 -1.71
C ILE A 303 -13.65 -5.28 -2.46
N GLN A 304 -14.33 -4.58 -3.34
CA GLN A 304 -13.78 -3.49 -4.13
C GLN A 304 -14.58 -2.22 -3.90
N PRO A 305 -14.13 -1.33 -3.03
CA PRO A 305 -14.77 -0.04 -2.82
C PRO A 305 -14.41 0.91 -3.97
N GLU A 306 -15.39 1.69 -4.41
CA GLU A 306 -15.16 2.84 -5.27
C GLU A 306 -14.71 4.01 -4.40
N ILE A 307 -13.42 4.34 -4.47
CA ILE A 307 -12.86 5.43 -3.68
C ILE A 307 -13.15 6.74 -4.39
N VAL A 308 -13.83 7.63 -3.69
CA VAL A 308 -14.18 8.98 -4.16
C VAL A 308 -13.33 10.04 -3.44
N PRO A 309 -13.05 11.19 -4.08
CA PRO A 309 -12.29 12.27 -3.45
C PRO A 309 -12.92 12.71 -2.12
N GLY A 310 -12.06 13.00 -1.13
CA GLY A 310 -12.48 13.46 0.19
C GLY A 310 -13.02 12.38 1.14
N LEU A 311 -12.98 11.11 0.76
CA LEU A 311 -13.37 10.00 1.63
C LEU A 311 -12.36 9.86 2.78
N SER A 312 -12.81 9.97 4.03
CA SER A 312 -11.97 9.82 5.22
C SER A 312 -11.96 8.41 5.78
N SER A 313 -13.10 7.71 5.69
CA SER A 313 -13.20 6.31 6.13
C SER A 313 -14.32 5.59 5.40
N LEU A 314 -14.18 4.27 5.32
CA LEU A 314 -15.22 3.37 4.82
C LEU A 314 -15.18 2.08 5.62
N GLU A 315 -16.34 1.62 6.08
CA GLU A 315 -16.50 0.33 6.76
C GLU A 315 -17.54 -0.50 6.02
N VAL A 316 -17.22 -1.78 5.83
CA VAL A 316 -18.15 -2.81 5.37
C VAL A 316 -18.29 -3.83 6.47
N SER A 317 -19.49 -4.00 7.00
CA SER A 317 -19.78 -4.95 8.07
C SER A 317 -20.99 -5.83 7.72
N ALA A 318 -21.02 -7.00 8.34
CA ALA A 318 -22.08 -8.00 8.19
C ALA A 318 -22.69 -8.30 9.56
N ARG A 319 -24.00 -8.08 9.72
CA ARG A 319 -24.76 -8.49 10.90
C ARG A 319 -25.47 -9.79 10.60
N ARG A 320 -25.04 -10.87 11.25
CA ARG A 320 -25.62 -12.18 11.12
C ARG A 320 -27.04 -12.27 11.71
N PRO A 321 -27.84 -13.29 11.33
CA PRO A 321 -29.16 -13.50 11.92
C PRO A 321 -29.17 -13.73 13.45
N ASP A 322 -28.04 -14.23 14.00
CA ASP A 322 -27.84 -14.41 15.44
C ASP A 322 -27.49 -13.13 16.19
N GLY A 323 -27.41 -11.99 15.48
CA GLY A 323 -27.04 -10.69 16.01
C GLY A 323 -25.55 -10.39 16.04
N GLY A 324 -24.69 -11.37 15.75
CA GLY A 324 -23.24 -11.18 15.68
C GLY A 324 -22.84 -10.24 14.52
N ILE A 325 -21.85 -9.38 14.75
CA ILE A 325 -21.35 -8.42 13.78
C ILE A 325 -19.91 -8.78 13.41
N ASP A 326 -19.65 -8.96 12.11
CA ASP A 326 -18.32 -9.14 11.55
C ASP A 326 -17.96 -7.90 10.71
N VAL A 327 -16.84 -7.25 11.01
CA VAL A 327 -16.28 -6.21 10.15
C VAL A 327 -15.45 -6.90 9.06
N LEU A 328 -15.91 -6.75 7.82
CA LEU A 328 -15.29 -7.40 6.65
C LEU A 328 -14.15 -6.55 6.08
N LEU A 329 -14.27 -5.21 6.18
CA LEU A 329 -13.30 -4.25 5.70
C LEU A 329 -13.47 -2.93 6.45
N ALA A 330 -12.37 -2.36 6.93
CA ALA A 330 -12.34 -1.00 7.45
C ALA A 330 -11.19 -0.23 6.78
N LEU A 331 -11.49 0.93 6.18
CA LEU A 331 -10.53 1.78 5.50
C LEU A 331 -10.38 3.12 6.23
N VAL A 332 -9.17 3.64 6.26
CA VAL A 332 -8.86 4.99 6.75
C VAL A 332 -8.04 5.71 5.70
N ASN A 333 -8.46 6.93 5.36
CA ASN A 333 -7.81 7.79 4.38
C ASN A 333 -7.52 7.08 3.04
N PRO A 334 -8.50 6.41 2.41
CA PRO A 334 -8.26 5.72 1.16
C PRO A 334 -7.94 6.71 0.04
N SER A 335 -6.97 6.35 -0.80
CA SER A 335 -6.50 7.19 -1.90
C SER A 335 -7.15 6.81 -3.22
N THR A 336 -7.62 7.80 -3.97
CA THR A 336 -8.14 7.63 -5.34
C THR A 336 -7.04 7.25 -6.35
N GLU A 337 -5.78 7.53 -6.04
CA GLU A 337 -4.64 7.18 -6.89
C GLU A 337 -4.32 5.68 -6.86
N TRP A 338 -4.79 4.98 -5.82
CA TRP A 338 -4.50 3.58 -5.55
C TRP A 338 -5.81 2.79 -5.36
N PRO A 339 -6.61 2.61 -6.43
CA PRO A 339 -7.86 1.83 -6.35
C PRO A 339 -7.53 0.35 -6.11
N THR A 340 -7.49 -0.02 -4.84
CA THR A 340 -7.07 -1.34 -4.38
C THR A 340 -8.30 -2.23 -4.14
N PRO A 341 -8.39 -3.41 -4.74
CA PRO A 341 -9.33 -4.44 -4.30
C PRO A 341 -8.80 -5.07 -3.01
N TYR A 342 -9.69 -5.61 -2.21
CA TYR A 342 -9.37 -6.33 -0.98
C TYR A 342 -9.76 -7.79 -1.18
N LEU A 343 -8.77 -8.64 -1.48
CA LEU A 343 -8.95 -10.06 -1.76
C LEU A 343 -8.87 -10.84 -0.45
N LEU A 344 -9.97 -11.37 0.02
CA LEU A 344 -10.02 -12.10 1.29
C LEU A 344 -9.13 -13.35 1.23
N LYS A 345 -8.24 -13.50 2.20
CA LYS A 345 -7.35 -14.67 2.32
C LYS A 345 -8.14 -15.98 2.44
N THR A 346 -9.25 -15.91 3.15
CA THR A 346 -10.24 -16.98 3.24
C THR A 346 -11.60 -16.42 2.86
N PRO A 347 -12.27 -16.95 1.81
CA PRO A 347 -13.60 -16.51 1.45
C PRO A 347 -14.59 -16.66 2.61
N ARG A 348 -15.35 -15.59 2.88
CA ARG A 348 -16.31 -15.55 3.99
C ARG A 348 -17.67 -16.07 3.58
N LEU A 349 -18.13 -17.11 4.25
CA LEU A 349 -19.52 -17.55 4.13
C LEU A 349 -20.42 -16.63 4.96
N LEU A 350 -21.34 -15.96 4.29
CA LEU A 350 -22.39 -15.15 4.88
C LEU A 350 -23.72 -15.86 4.63
N THR A 351 -24.44 -16.19 5.70
CA THR A 351 -25.67 -16.95 5.61
C THR A 351 -26.84 -16.08 5.14
N ARG A 352 -27.85 -16.71 4.56
CA ARG A 352 -29.12 -16.07 4.24
C ARG A 352 -29.66 -15.28 5.45
N GLY A 353 -30.21 -14.09 5.23
CA GLY A 353 -30.72 -13.21 6.27
C GLY A 353 -29.66 -12.31 6.92
N THR A 354 -28.37 -12.44 6.55
CA THR A 354 -27.33 -11.50 6.97
C THR A 354 -27.59 -10.12 6.37
N ASP A 355 -27.54 -9.08 7.20
CA ASP A 355 -27.59 -7.69 6.77
C ASP A 355 -26.15 -7.19 6.55
N LEU A 356 -25.88 -6.70 5.35
CA LEU A 356 -24.64 -6.05 4.98
C LEU A 356 -24.78 -4.55 5.11
N PHE A 357 -23.81 -3.90 5.75
CA PHE A 357 -23.78 -2.46 5.94
C PHE A 357 -22.53 -1.86 5.29
N VAL A 358 -22.72 -0.66 4.72
CA VAL A 358 -21.63 0.22 4.33
C VAL A 358 -21.82 1.53 5.06
N VAL A 359 -20.78 1.97 5.77
CA VAL A 359 -20.72 3.29 6.39
C VAL A 359 -19.50 4.01 5.85
N ALA A 360 -19.71 5.15 5.21
CA ALA A 360 -18.61 5.97 4.69
C ALA A 360 -18.68 7.37 5.32
N ARG A 361 -17.49 7.99 5.52
CA ARG A 361 -17.37 9.36 6.03
C ARG A 361 -16.44 10.16 5.13
N SER A 362 -16.67 11.46 5.03
CA SER A 362 -15.85 12.39 4.25
C SER A 362 -15.26 13.49 5.12
N PHE A 363 -14.10 14.05 4.72
CA PHE A 363 -13.49 15.22 5.37
C PHE A 363 -14.25 16.50 5.03
N GLU A 364 -14.47 16.72 3.73
CA GLU A 364 -15.09 17.92 3.18
C GLU A 364 -16.10 17.52 2.10
N GLY A 365 -17.19 18.28 2.05
CA GLY A 365 -18.26 17.98 1.12
C GLY A 365 -18.96 16.66 1.43
N GLN A 366 -19.97 16.34 0.68
CA GLN A 366 -20.64 15.05 0.79
C GLN A 366 -20.70 14.42 -0.58
N PRO A 367 -19.99 13.30 -0.82
CA PRO A 367 -20.17 12.55 -2.05
C PRO A 367 -21.65 12.19 -2.21
N ARG A 368 -22.15 12.18 -3.43
CA ARG A 368 -23.55 11.81 -3.68
C ARG A 368 -23.80 10.32 -3.42
N GLN A 369 -22.77 9.52 -3.56
CA GLN A 369 -22.82 8.07 -3.44
C GLN A 369 -21.42 7.51 -3.26
N VAL A 370 -21.31 6.41 -2.51
CA VAL A 370 -20.13 5.53 -2.46
C VAL A 370 -20.62 4.12 -2.76
N ARG A 371 -19.97 3.44 -3.70
CA ARG A 371 -20.31 2.08 -4.07
C ARG A 371 -19.23 1.11 -3.59
N VAL A 372 -19.67 -0.02 -3.09
CA VAL A 372 -18.80 -1.13 -2.73
C VAL A 372 -19.26 -2.35 -3.51
N ARG A 373 -18.39 -2.83 -4.40
CA ARG A 373 -18.62 -4.08 -5.12
C ARG A 373 -18.10 -5.22 -4.27
N MET A 374 -18.89 -6.28 -4.17
CA MET A 374 -18.53 -7.51 -3.50
C MET A 374 -18.61 -8.67 -4.49
N SER A 375 -17.50 -9.38 -4.68
CA SER A 375 -17.41 -10.54 -5.55
C SER A 375 -17.68 -11.81 -4.75
N ARG A 376 -18.52 -12.68 -5.29
CA ARG A 376 -19.03 -13.88 -4.63
C ARG A 376 -19.08 -15.07 -5.56
N TYR A 377 -19.23 -16.26 -4.98
CA TYR A 377 -19.57 -17.50 -5.67
C TYR A 377 -20.41 -18.41 -4.79
#